data_23b41263dc7f1a808a58ce528d862b05
#
_entry.id   23b41263dc7f1a808a58ce528d862b05
#
_cell.length_a   1.000
_cell.length_b   1.000
_cell.length_c   1.000
_cell.angle_alpha   90.00
_cell.angle_beta   90.00
_cell.angle_gamma   90.00
#
_symmetry.space_group_name_H-M   'P 1'
#
loop_
_entity.id
_entity.type
_entity.pdbx_description
1 polymer ?
#
loop_
_entity_poly.entity_id
_entity_poly.type
_entity_poly.pdbx_seq_one_letter_code
_entity_poly.pdbx_strand_id
1 'polypeptide(L)'
;RLRSRGLGDVYKRQVYVDSVITTQYNFPLKPGMKVQISREKGRKEFNNKLLKIVYEDAYLIVVEKMQGLLSVNTERQKERTAYTILNEYVQRSGRQHRVYIVHRLDRDTSGLLMFAKDEKTQNTLRDNWHNIVTDRRYVAVVAGEMENNAGMVRSWLTDRKLYVYSSPTDDGGKEAITHYRTIKRANGFSLVELMLETGRKNQIRVHMQDLGHPIIGDGRYGLEEINPIGRLALHAFKLCFRHPVTGELMQFETPYPGEFKKLFLKK
;
A
#
# COMPACT_ATOMS: atom_id res chain seq x y z
N ARG A 1 -27.93 28.21 28.46
CA ARG A 1 -28.17 27.62 27.09
C ARG A 1 -26.95 27.64 26.16
N LEU A 2 -26.00 28.57 26.30
CA LEU A 2 -24.74 28.59 25.53
C LEU A 2 -23.77 27.45 25.94
N ARG A 3 -23.74 27.03 27.21
CA ARG A 3 -22.88 25.93 27.71
C ARG A 3 -23.21 24.56 27.07
N SER A 4 -24.48 24.29 26.77
CA SER A 4 -24.88 22.99 26.20
C SER A 4 -24.52 22.83 24.71
N ARG A 5 -24.41 23.95 23.95
CA ARG A 5 -24.01 23.89 22.54
C ARG A 5 -22.50 23.64 22.38
N GLY A 6 -21.67 24.29 23.20
CA GLY A 6 -20.21 24.10 23.15
C GLY A 6 -19.77 22.65 23.47
N LEU A 7 -20.41 22.01 24.45
CA LEU A 7 -20.18 20.60 24.74
C LEU A 7 -20.55 19.69 23.55
N GLY A 8 -21.70 19.98 22.89
CA GLY A 8 -22.12 19.24 21.70
C GLY A 8 -21.11 19.33 20.55
N ASP A 9 -20.46 20.46 20.35
CA ASP A 9 -19.48 20.67 19.28
C ASP A 9 -18.15 19.95 19.59
N VAL A 10 -17.74 19.90 20.85
CA VAL A 10 -16.57 19.12 21.29
C VAL A 10 -16.81 17.62 21.06
N TYR A 11 -17.98 17.10 21.45
CA TYR A 11 -18.33 15.68 21.21
C TYR A 11 -18.44 15.32 19.74
N LYS A 12 -18.82 16.29 18.88
CA LYS A 12 -18.88 16.12 17.42
C LYS A 12 -17.52 16.28 16.75
N ARG A 13 -16.44 16.55 17.52
CA ARG A 13 -15.10 16.84 17.00
C ARG A 13 -15.08 18.03 16.04
N GLN A 14 -15.81 19.07 16.39
CA GLN A 14 -15.92 20.29 15.60
C GLN A 14 -15.04 21.43 16.12
N VAL A 15 -14.39 21.27 17.27
CA VAL A 15 -13.52 22.28 17.90
C VAL A 15 -12.07 21.98 17.56
N TYR A 16 -11.38 22.98 17.08
CA TYR A 16 -9.95 22.97 16.76
C TYR A 16 -9.24 24.02 17.62
N VAL A 17 -8.10 23.69 18.18
CA VAL A 17 -7.18 24.63 18.83
C VAL A 17 -5.87 24.57 18.06
N ASP A 18 -5.43 25.71 17.52
CA ASP A 18 -4.26 25.82 16.63
C ASP A 18 -4.29 24.77 15.49
N SER A 19 -5.47 24.61 14.87
CA SER A 19 -5.75 23.67 13.77
C SER A 19 -5.76 22.18 14.17
N VAL A 20 -5.62 21.86 15.46
CA VAL A 20 -5.71 20.48 15.98
C VAL A 20 -7.09 20.24 16.60
N ILE A 21 -7.75 19.15 16.20
CA ILE A 21 -9.04 18.76 16.79
C ILE A 21 -8.87 18.50 18.28
N THR A 22 -9.68 19.16 19.12
CA THR A 22 -9.77 18.84 20.54
C THR A 22 -11.10 18.19 20.87
N THR A 23 -11.04 17.07 21.60
CA THR A 23 -12.21 16.38 22.18
C THR A 23 -12.29 16.54 23.69
N GLN A 24 -11.34 17.25 24.27
CA GLN A 24 -11.28 17.51 25.71
C GLN A 24 -12.07 18.80 26.00
N TYR A 25 -13.19 18.67 26.73
CA TYR A 25 -14.09 19.79 27.03
C TYR A 25 -13.47 20.86 27.93
N ASN A 26 -12.48 20.50 28.73
CA ASN A 26 -11.73 21.37 29.65
C ASN A 26 -10.28 21.62 29.16
N PHE A 27 -10.04 21.60 27.86
CA PHE A 27 -8.73 21.85 27.28
C PHE A 27 -8.20 23.23 27.75
N PRO A 28 -7.01 23.30 28.35
CA PRO A 28 -6.45 24.55 28.87
C PRO A 28 -6.00 25.46 27.71
N LEU A 29 -6.76 26.50 27.45
CA LEU A 29 -6.39 27.50 26.45
C LEU A 29 -5.36 28.47 27.04
N LYS A 30 -4.34 28.81 26.24
CA LYS A 30 -3.34 29.84 26.54
C LYS A 30 -3.61 31.08 25.73
N PRO A 31 -3.19 32.30 26.19
CA PRO A 31 -3.27 33.51 25.38
C PRO A 31 -2.56 33.33 24.04
N GLY A 32 -3.20 33.74 22.94
CA GLY A 32 -2.69 33.63 21.58
C GLY A 32 -3.10 32.36 20.84
N MET A 33 -3.66 31.34 21.49
CA MET A 33 -4.19 30.16 20.81
C MET A 33 -5.44 30.48 19.99
N LYS A 34 -5.50 29.94 18.77
CA LYS A 34 -6.61 30.13 17.82
C LYS A 34 -7.63 29.02 17.98
N VAL A 35 -8.83 29.37 18.46
CA VAL A 35 -9.95 28.43 18.56
C VAL A 35 -10.83 28.57 17.32
N GLN A 36 -11.08 27.47 16.63
CA GLN A 36 -11.95 27.40 15.43
C GLN A 36 -13.05 26.36 15.67
N ILE A 37 -14.25 26.66 15.21
CA ILE A 37 -15.38 25.72 15.22
C ILE A 37 -15.75 25.41 13.78
N SER A 38 -15.61 24.15 13.38
CA SER A 38 -16.06 23.67 12.07
C SER A 38 -17.57 23.44 12.10
N ARG A 39 -18.27 23.78 11.03
CA ARG A 39 -19.68 23.41 10.83
C ARG A 39 -19.84 21.93 10.43
N GLU A 40 -18.79 21.31 9.96
CA GLU A 40 -18.76 19.88 9.66
C GLU A 40 -18.40 19.07 10.91
N LYS A 41 -19.04 17.91 11.10
CA LYS A 41 -18.63 16.96 12.15
C LYS A 41 -17.18 16.56 11.90
N GLY A 42 -16.30 16.81 12.85
CA GLY A 42 -14.92 16.34 12.79
C GLY A 42 -14.90 14.84 12.51
N ARG A 43 -14.18 14.41 11.47
CA ARG A 43 -14.04 12.98 11.14
C ARG A 43 -13.43 12.26 12.35
N LYS A 44 -14.03 11.14 12.75
CA LYS A 44 -13.38 10.22 13.69
C LYS A 44 -12.05 9.79 13.07
N GLU A 45 -10.95 9.90 13.80
CA GLU A 45 -9.66 9.40 13.36
C GLU A 45 -9.78 7.99 12.81
N PHE A 46 -9.14 7.77 11.68
CA PHE A 46 -9.02 6.43 11.12
C PHE A 46 -8.02 5.66 11.99
N ASN A 47 -8.52 4.70 12.75
CA ASN A 47 -7.68 3.82 13.56
C ASN A 47 -7.93 2.38 13.14
N ASN A 48 -6.94 1.78 12.50
CA ASN A 48 -6.97 0.38 12.08
C ASN A 48 -5.55 -0.20 12.16
N LYS A 49 -5.40 -1.38 12.77
CA LYS A 49 -4.09 -2.03 12.94
C LYS A 49 -3.47 -2.54 11.65
N LEU A 50 -4.31 -2.83 10.64
CA LEU A 50 -3.90 -3.44 9.38
C LEU A 50 -3.83 -2.44 8.21
N LEU A 51 -4.27 -1.19 8.42
CA LEU A 51 -4.36 -0.19 7.38
C LEU A 51 -4.13 1.20 7.99
N LYS A 52 -3.22 1.98 7.41
CA LYS A 52 -2.93 3.36 7.81
C LYS A 52 -3.18 4.29 6.63
N ILE A 53 -3.96 5.36 6.80
CA ILE A 53 -4.11 6.39 5.79
C ILE A 53 -2.83 7.23 5.77
N VAL A 54 -2.19 7.32 4.60
CA VAL A 54 -0.99 8.13 4.33
C VAL A 54 -1.37 9.48 3.75
N TYR A 55 -2.39 9.48 2.87
CA TYR A 55 -2.92 10.69 2.23
C TYR A 55 -4.40 10.51 1.92
N GLU A 56 -5.16 11.59 2.00
CA GLU A 56 -6.56 11.63 1.60
C GLU A 56 -6.94 13.04 1.13
N ASP A 57 -7.58 13.11 -0.03
CA ASP A 57 -8.24 14.33 -0.52
C ASP A 57 -9.68 14.07 -0.99
N ALA A 58 -10.22 14.91 -1.85
CA ALA A 58 -11.57 14.74 -2.41
C ALA A 58 -11.66 13.54 -3.39
N TYR A 59 -10.56 13.13 -4.01
CA TYR A 59 -10.49 12.22 -5.15
C TYR A 59 -9.80 10.90 -4.85
N LEU A 60 -8.82 10.89 -3.94
CA LEU A 60 -7.93 9.77 -3.67
C LEU A 60 -7.80 9.47 -2.18
N ILE A 61 -7.52 8.20 -1.88
CA ILE A 61 -6.97 7.76 -0.59
C ILE A 61 -5.74 6.89 -0.88
N VAL A 62 -4.57 7.28 -0.35
CA VAL A 62 -3.36 6.45 -0.32
C VAL A 62 -3.21 5.88 1.07
N VAL A 63 -2.99 4.58 1.16
CA VAL A 63 -2.87 3.86 2.42
C VAL A 63 -1.59 3.02 2.45
N GLU A 64 -1.08 2.77 3.64
CA GLU A 64 -0.12 1.71 3.91
C GLU A 64 -0.88 0.49 4.44
N LYS A 65 -0.84 -0.61 3.66
CA LYS A 65 -1.48 -1.88 3.97
C LYS A 65 -0.48 -2.79 4.68
N MET A 66 -0.87 -3.37 5.80
CA MET A 66 -0.08 -4.42 6.45
C MET A 66 -0.24 -5.77 5.72
N GLN A 67 0.72 -6.66 5.94
CA GLN A 67 0.62 -8.05 5.48
C GLN A 67 -0.62 -8.76 6.05
N GLY A 68 -1.06 -9.83 5.39
CA GLY A 68 -2.20 -10.64 5.82
C GLY A 68 -3.56 -10.04 5.48
N LEU A 69 -3.64 -8.73 5.13
CA LEU A 69 -4.87 -8.09 4.71
C LEU A 69 -5.05 -8.19 3.19
N LEU A 70 -6.19 -8.68 2.74
CA LEU A 70 -6.57 -8.62 1.32
C LEU A 70 -6.83 -7.18 0.89
N SER A 71 -6.41 -6.82 -0.33
CA SER A 71 -6.77 -5.53 -0.94
C SER A 71 -8.27 -5.47 -1.25
N VAL A 72 -8.80 -6.54 -1.83
CA VAL A 72 -10.20 -6.69 -2.25
C VAL A 72 -10.67 -8.11 -2.05
N ASN A 73 -11.99 -8.32 -1.95
CA ASN A 73 -12.59 -9.65 -1.86
C ASN A 73 -12.37 -10.43 -3.16
N THR A 74 -12.27 -11.73 -3.00
CA THR A 74 -12.44 -12.68 -4.08
C THR A 74 -13.83 -13.31 -3.95
N GLU A 75 -14.40 -13.87 -5.03
CA GLU A 75 -15.73 -14.49 -5.02
C GLU A 75 -15.89 -15.58 -3.95
N ARG A 76 -14.78 -16.18 -3.50
CA ARG A 76 -14.74 -17.30 -2.56
C ARG A 76 -14.53 -16.91 -1.10
N GLN A 77 -14.15 -15.66 -0.79
CA GLN A 77 -13.76 -15.26 0.56
C GLN A 77 -14.44 -13.94 0.93
N LYS A 78 -15.37 -13.98 1.86
CA LYS A 78 -16.03 -12.80 2.47
C LYS A 78 -15.23 -12.29 3.68
N GLU A 79 -13.92 -12.18 3.53
CA GLU A 79 -13.05 -11.65 4.58
C GLU A 79 -13.04 -10.12 4.58
N ARG A 80 -12.63 -9.55 5.70
CA ARG A 80 -12.42 -8.10 5.82
C ARG A 80 -11.21 -7.69 4.97
N THR A 81 -11.38 -6.71 4.09
CA THR A 81 -10.35 -6.27 3.13
C THR A 81 -10.03 -4.78 3.32
N ALA A 82 -8.94 -4.29 2.72
CA ALA A 82 -8.65 -2.86 2.68
C ALA A 82 -9.82 -2.07 2.07
N TYR A 83 -10.43 -2.60 1.00
CA TYR A 83 -11.61 -2.04 0.35
C TYR A 83 -12.81 -1.92 1.32
N THR A 84 -13.15 -2.97 2.07
CA THR A 84 -14.29 -2.93 2.99
C THR A 84 -14.04 -2.00 4.16
N ILE A 85 -12.80 -1.99 4.71
CA ILE A 85 -12.40 -1.09 5.80
C ILE A 85 -12.51 0.38 5.37
N LEU A 86 -12.04 0.71 4.17
CA LEU A 86 -12.10 2.08 3.66
C LEU A 86 -13.53 2.51 3.30
N ASN A 87 -14.38 1.61 2.78
CA ASN A 87 -15.79 1.91 2.57
C ASN A 87 -16.50 2.23 3.89
N GLU A 88 -16.31 1.42 4.94
CA GLU A 88 -16.83 1.72 6.27
C GLU A 88 -16.36 3.10 6.79
N TYR A 89 -15.14 3.48 6.47
CA TYR A 89 -14.57 4.76 6.86
C TYR A 89 -15.22 5.93 6.11
N VAL A 90 -15.25 5.91 4.77
CA VAL A 90 -15.80 7.03 3.99
C VAL A 90 -17.31 7.18 4.16
N GLN A 91 -18.05 6.09 4.39
CA GLN A 91 -19.50 6.09 4.65
C GLN A 91 -19.89 6.77 5.97
N ARG A 92 -18.93 7.00 6.87
CA ARG A 92 -19.18 7.82 8.07
C ARG A 92 -19.49 9.29 7.74
N SER A 93 -19.03 9.79 6.60
CA SER A 93 -19.33 11.15 6.12
C SER A 93 -20.56 11.23 5.21
N GLY A 94 -21.09 10.08 4.78
CA GLY A 94 -22.31 9.98 3.97
C GLY A 94 -22.45 8.57 3.38
N ARG A 95 -23.65 7.98 3.46
CA ARG A 95 -23.87 6.59 3.01
C ARG A 95 -23.59 6.34 1.53
N GLN A 96 -23.65 7.39 0.70
CA GLN A 96 -23.34 7.34 -0.73
C GLN A 96 -21.85 7.31 -1.03
N HIS A 97 -20.99 7.67 -0.06
CA HIS A 97 -19.54 7.68 -0.27
C HIS A 97 -19.01 6.26 -0.31
N ARG A 98 -18.15 6.01 -1.28
CA ARG A 98 -17.45 4.73 -1.41
C ARG A 98 -16.06 4.95 -2.02
N VAL A 99 -15.19 3.98 -1.85
CA VAL A 99 -13.89 3.94 -2.55
C VAL A 99 -13.98 3.01 -3.76
N TYR A 100 -13.11 3.23 -4.71
CA TYR A 100 -13.02 2.48 -5.96
C TYR A 100 -11.62 1.92 -6.12
N ILE A 101 -11.54 0.67 -6.57
CA ILE A 101 -10.28 -0.06 -6.71
C ILE A 101 -9.56 0.41 -7.95
N VAL A 102 -8.30 0.83 -7.81
CA VAL A 102 -7.43 1.26 -8.90
C VAL A 102 -6.39 0.19 -9.22
N HIS A 103 -5.73 -0.32 -8.19
CA HIS A 103 -4.78 -1.43 -8.26
C HIS A 103 -4.85 -2.28 -7.00
N ARG A 104 -4.02 -3.31 -6.93
CA ARG A 104 -4.03 -4.23 -5.79
C ARG A 104 -2.63 -4.67 -5.40
N LEU A 105 -2.46 -4.99 -4.13
CA LEU A 105 -1.36 -5.78 -3.57
C LEU A 105 -1.89 -7.17 -3.18
N ASP A 106 -1.02 -8.17 -3.22
CA ASP A 106 -1.37 -9.50 -2.71
C ASP A 106 -1.62 -9.45 -1.19
N ARG A 107 -2.28 -10.48 -0.63
CA ARG A 107 -2.59 -10.56 0.80
C ARG A 107 -1.37 -10.29 1.66
N ASP A 108 -0.27 -10.97 1.38
CA ASP A 108 0.92 -10.98 2.23
C ASP A 108 1.96 -9.91 1.84
N THR A 109 1.74 -9.21 0.73
CA THR A 109 2.50 -8.01 0.36
C THR A 109 2.02 -6.83 1.18
N SER A 110 2.92 -6.16 1.88
CA SER A 110 2.64 -4.91 2.59
C SER A 110 3.02 -3.68 1.76
N GLY A 111 2.61 -2.49 2.19
CA GLY A 111 3.04 -1.21 1.61
C GLY A 111 1.93 -0.39 1.00
N LEU A 112 2.34 0.55 0.13
CA LEU A 112 1.48 1.60 -0.42
C LEU A 112 0.45 1.06 -1.41
N LEU A 113 -0.80 1.46 -1.20
CA LEU A 113 -1.96 1.09 -1.99
C LEU A 113 -2.88 2.31 -2.15
N MET A 114 -3.38 2.56 -3.36
CA MET A 114 -4.22 3.71 -3.68
C MET A 114 -5.64 3.26 -4.07
N PHE A 115 -6.62 4.05 -3.65
CA PHE A 115 -8.02 3.95 -4.06
C PHE A 115 -8.52 5.30 -4.56
N ALA A 116 -9.41 5.30 -5.54
CA ALA A 116 -10.16 6.48 -5.92
C ALA A 116 -11.40 6.65 -5.02
N LYS A 117 -11.95 7.86 -4.93
CA LYS A 117 -13.14 8.18 -4.15
C LYS A 117 -14.38 8.43 -5.03
N ASP A 118 -14.20 8.44 -6.33
CA ASP A 118 -15.26 8.51 -7.32
C ASP A 118 -14.92 7.70 -8.57
N GLU A 119 -15.94 7.37 -9.37
CA GLU A 119 -15.82 6.51 -10.54
C GLU A 119 -15.04 7.16 -11.69
N LYS A 120 -15.18 8.48 -11.87
CA LYS A 120 -14.47 9.23 -12.91
C LYS A 120 -12.96 9.17 -12.66
N THR A 121 -12.54 9.42 -11.41
CA THR A 121 -11.14 9.33 -10.97
C THR A 121 -10.62 7.91 -11.14
N GLN A 122 -11.40 6.88 -10.78
CA GLN A 122 -11.03 5.48 -10.99
C GLN A 122 -10.77 5.19 -12.48
N ASN A 123 -11.70 5.57 -13.35
CA ASN A 123 -11.59 5.33 -14.80
C ASN A 123 -10.38 6.06 -15.38
N THR A 124 -10.18 7.33 -15.03
CA THR A 124 -8.99 8.09 -15.45
C THR A 124 -7.69 7.39 -15.08
N LEU A 125 -7.56 6.91 -13.84
CA LEU A 125 -6.37 6.18 -13.36
C LEU A 125 -6.19 4.84 -14.05
N ARG A 126 -7.26 4.08 -14.23
CA ARG A 126 -7.21 2.74 -14.84
C ARG A 126 -6.83 2.82 -16.31
N ASP A 127 -7.46 3.73 -17.05
CA ASP A 127 -7.30 3.84 -18.50
C ASP A 127 -5.96 4.48 -18.88
N ASN A 128 -5.38 5.29 -17.98
CA ASN A 128 -4.11 5.98 -18.19
C ASN A 128 -3.01 5.58 -17.19
N TRP A 129 -3.09 4.39 -16.61
CA TRP A 129 -2.20 3.95 -15.53
C TRP A 129 -0.72 4.18 -15.81
N HIS A 130 -0.24 3.75 -16.98
CA HIS A 130 1.17 3.86 -17.35
C HIS A 130 1.67 5.30 -17.55
N ASN A 131 0.78 6.23 -17.91
CA ASN A 131 1.10 7.64 -18.07
C ASN A 131 1.03 8.42 -16.76
N ILE A 132 0.13 8.01 -15.87
CA ILE A 132 -0.14 8.67 -14.60
C ILE A 132 0.83 8.19 -13.52
N VAL A 133 1.03 6.88 -13.40
CA VAL A 133 1.89 6.29 -12.36
C VAL A 133 3.31 6.19 -12.89
N THR A 134 4.16 7.10 -12.39
CA THR A 134 5.52 7.30 -12.92
C THR A 134 6.58 6.43 -12.25
N ASP A 135 6.35 6.00 -10.99
CA ASP A 135 7.31 5.15 -10.27
C ASP A 135 6.60 4.29 -9.22
N ARG A 136 6.83 2.99 -9.27
CA ARG A 136 6.36 2.01 -8.27
C ARG A 136 7.51 1.10 -7.90
N ARG A 137 7.95 1.20 -6.64
CA ARG A 137 9.05 0.37 -6.17
C ARG A 137 8.67 -0.48 -5.00
N TYR A 138 9.26 -1.65 -5.02
CA TYR A 138 9.16 -2.64 -3.96
C TYR A 138 10.55 -2.90 -3.39
N VAL A 139 10.58 -3.32 -2.14
CA VAL A 139 11.75 -3.93 -1.53
C VAL A 139 11.42 -5.36 -1.15
N ALA A 140 12.32 -6.27 -1.46
CA ALA A 140 12.22 -7.67 -1.08
C ALA A 140 13.51 -8.14 -0.40
N VAL A 141 13.38 -9.17 0.43
CA VAL A 141 14.52 -9.99 0.84
C VAL A 141 14.38 -11.34 0.14
N VAL A 142 15.43 -11.73 -0.57
CA VAL A 142 15.49 -12.97 -1.33
C VAL A 142 16.51 -13.93 -0.73
N ALA A 143 16.31 -15.22 -0.94
CA ALA A 143 17.23 -16.28 -0.53
C ALA A 143 18.50 -16.24 -1.40
N GLY A 144 19.63 -16.47 -0.78
CA GLY A 144 20.95 -16.45 -1.43
C GLY A 144 21.47 -15.03 -1.67
N GLU A 145 22.73 -14.98 -2.08
CA GLU A 145 23.40 -13.73 -2.43
C GLU A 145 23.35 -13.56 -3.95
N MET A 146 22.59 -12.56 -4.41
CA MET A 146 22.44 -12.23 -5.84
C MET A 146 23.81 -11.95 -6.46
N GLU A 147 24.14 -12.58 -7.57
CA GLU A 147 25.42 -12.35 -8.27
C GLU A 147 25.49 -10.94 -8.84
N ASN A 148 24.44 -10.50 -9.49
CA ASN A 148 24.39 -9.22 -10.20
C ASN A 148 23.91 -8.07 -9.28
N ASN A 149 24.51 -6.89 -9.46
CA ASN A 149 24.11 -5.68 -8.73
C ASN A 149 22.79 -5.11 -9.24
N ALA A 150 22.46 -5.30 -10.51
CA ALA A 150 21.21 -4.88 -11.12
C ALA A 150 20.92 -5.73 -12.37
N GLY A 151 19.67 -5.76 -12.76
CA GLY A 151 19.26 -6.44 -13.99
C GLY A 151 17.77 -6.26 -14.27
N MET A 152 17.30 -6.96 -15.29
CA MET A 152 15.92 -6.99 -15.74
C MET A 152 15.49 -8.43 -16.00
N VAL A 153 14.29 -8.77 -15.56
CA VAL A 153 13.62 -10.02 -15.94
C VAL A 153 12.44 -9.68 -16.85
N ARG A 154 12.39 -10.33 -18.00
CA ARG A 154 11.29 -10.26 -18.96
C ARG A 154 10.79 -11.66 -19.23
N SER A 155 9.52 -11.90 -19.05
CA SER A 155 8.89 -13.20 -19.30
C SER A 155 7.40 -13.04 -19.62
N TRP A 156 6.75 -14.13 -20.02
CA TRP A 156 5.31 -14.20 -20.25
C TRP A 156 4.65 -14.99 -19.13
N LEU A 157 3.71 -14.35 -18.42
CA LEU A 157 3.08 -14.93 -17.24
C LEU A 157 1.68 -15.42 -17.56
N THR A 158 1.43 -16.70 -17.27
CA THR A 158 0.12 -17.37 -17.42
C THR A 158 -0.44 -17.73 -16.04
N ASP A 159 -1.65 -17.19 -15.71
CA ASP A 159 -2.37 -17.50 -14.47
C ASP A 159 -3.17 -18.80 -14.61
N ARG A 160 -2.73 -19.86 -13.94
CA ARG A 160 -3.41 -21.16 -13.90
C ARG A 160 -3.87 -21.47 -12.47
N LYS A 161 -5.14 -21.16 -12.17
CA LYS A 161 -5.80 -21.43 -10.87
C LYS A 161 -5.02 -20.90 -9.65
N LEU A 162 -4.11 -21.71 -9.11
CA LEU A 162 -3.36 -21.44 -7.89
C LEU A 162 -2.01 -20.80 -8.13
N TYR A 163 -1.39 -21.07 -9.27
CA TYR A 163 -0.03 -20.63 -9.62
C TYR A 163 -0.02 -19.74 -10.85
N VAL A 164 0.94 -18.85 -10.89
CA VAL A 164 1.34 -18.12 -12.10
C VAL A 164 2.62 -18.78 -12.60
N TYR A 165 2.64 -19.15 -13.87
CA TYR A 165 3.77 -19.78 -14.55
C TYR A 165 4.45 -18.73 -15.42
N SER A 166 5.78 -18.83 -15.51
CA SER A 166 6.63 -17.99 -16.32
C SER A 166 7.16 -18.76 -17.53
N SER A 167 7.17 -18.12 -18.68
CA SER A 167 7.84 -18.60 -19.90
C SER A 167 8.85 -17.56 -20.37
N PRO A 168 10.07 -17.94 -20.75
CA PRO A 168 11.04 -17.01 -21.31
C PRO A 168 10.68 -16.53 -22.72
N THR A 169 9.76 -17.20 -23.39
CA THR A 169 9.27 -16.86 -24.73
C THR A 169 7.76 -16.64 -24.71
N ASP A 170 7.25 -15.92 -25.71
CA ASP A 170 5.81 -15.70 -25.87
C ASP A 170 5.10 -17.04 -26.13
N ASP A 171 4.37 -17.50 -25.13
CA ASP A 171 3.56 -18.73 -25.15
C ASP A 171 2.04 -18.41 -25.07
N GLY A 172 1.66 -17.16 -25.36
CA GLY A 172 0.30 -16.63 -25.17
C GLY A 172 0.02 -16.10 -23.76
N GLY A 173 1.03 -16.09 -22.89
CA GLY A 173 1.00 -15.43 -21.59
C GLY A 173 0.98 -13.90 -21.70
N LYS A 174 0.89 -13.23 -20.57
CA LYS A 174 0.96 -11.77 -20.50
C LYS A 174 2.40 -11.33 -20.23
N GLU A 175 2.95 -10.51 -21.11
CA GLU A 175 4.29 -9.94 -20.90
C GLU A 175 4.42 -9.29 -19.53
N ALA A 176 5.54 -9.57 -18.87
CA ALA A 176 5.90 -9.07 -17.55
C ALA A 176 7.36 -8.61 -17.53
N ILE A 177 7.61 -7.40 -17.04
CA ILE A 177 8.94 -6.80 -16.99
C ILE A 177 9.18 -6.25 -15.58
N THR A 178 10.25 -6.72 -14.96
CA THR A 178 10.69 -6.30 -13.61
C THR A 178 12.18 -5.94 -13.66
N HIS A 179 12.50 -4.71 -13.29
CA HIS A 179 13.88 -4.30 -13.03
C HIS A 179 14.21 -4.54 -11.57
N TYR A 180 15.45 -4.92 -11.29
CA TYR A 180 15.93 -5.09 -9.92
C TYR A 180 17.29 -4.44 -9.69
N ARG A 181 17.54 -4.05 -8.44
CA ARG A 181 18.82 -3.56 -7.95
C ARG A 181 19.11 -4.17 -6.58
N THR A 182 20.24 -4.85 -6.45
CA THR A 182 20.70 -5.42 -5.19
C THR A 182 21.28 -4.31 -4.31
N ILE A 183 20.70 -4.11 -3.14
CA ILE A 183 21.08 -3.06 -2.19
C ILE A 183 22.13 -3.56 -1.20
N LYS A 184 21.95 -4.80 -0.75
CA LYS A 184 22.83 -5.40 0.26
C LYS A 184 22.84 -6.91 0.15
N ARG A 185 23.98 -7.54 0.45
CA ARG A 185 24.15 -8.98 0.58
C ARG A 185 24.76 -9.27 1.95
N ALA A 186 24.22 -10.17 2.70
CA ALA A 186 24.77 -10.68 3.93
C ALA A 186 23.98 -11.90 4.44
N ASN A 187 24.64 -12.77 5.16
CA ASN A 187 24.03 -13.89 5.91
C ASN A 187 23.22 -14.85 5.02
N GLY A 188 23.62 -15.02 3.75
CA GLY A 188 22.91 -15.86 2.79
C GLY A 188 21.62 -15.25 2.24
N PHE A 189 21.46 -13.92 2.35
CA PHE A 189 20.31 -13.18 1.81
C PHE A 189 20.73 -11.97 0.99
N SER A 190 19.83 -11.52 0.12
CA SER A 190 19.96 -10.24 -0.58
C SER A 190 18.75 -9.34 -0.34
N LEU A 191 19.03 -8.06 -0.05
CA LEU A 191 18.03 -7.00 -0.04
C LEU A 191 17.96 -6.40 -1.44
N VAL A 192 16.80 -6.45 -2.08
CA VAL A 192 16.62 -6.09 -3.48
C VAL A 192 15.52 -5.06 -3.64
N GLU A 193 15.80 -3.95 -4.31
CA GLU A 193 14.76 -3.06 -4.82
C GLU A 193 14.28 -3.56 -6.19
N LEU A 194 12.96 -3.45 -6.41
CA LEU A 194 12.32 -3.88 -7.64
C LEU A 194 11.43 -2.76 -8.19
N MET A 195 11.55 -2.50 -9.48
CA MET A 195 10.72 -1.54 -10.20
C MET A 195 9.93 -2.28 -11.28
N LEU A 196 8.63 -2.00 -11.34
CA LEU A 196 7.70 -2.68 -12.23
C LEU A 196 7.34 -1.80 -13.44
N GLU A 197 7.60 -2.26 -14.66
CA GLU A 197 6.98 -1.71 -15.86
C GLU A 197 5.55 -2.25 -16.02
N THR A 198 5.35 -3.53 -15.75
CA THR A 198 4.05 -4.21 -15.80
C THR A 198 3.57 -4.55 -14.39
N GLY A 199 2.31 -4.95 -14.24
CA GLY A 199 1.74 -5.32 -12.92
C GLY A 199 0.90 -6.59 -13.00
N ARG A 200 1.54 -7.74 -13.31
CA ARG A 200 0.84 -9.04 -13.37
C ARG A 200 0.72 -9.65 -11.97
N LYS A 201 -0.23 -10.53 -11.81
CA LYS A 201 -0.44 -11.30 -10.56
C LYS A 201 0.85 -12.02 -10.19
N ASN A 202 1.28 -11.90 -8.92
CA ASN A 202 2.49 -12.51 -8.36
C ASN A 202 3.81 -12.24 -9.14
N GLN A 203 3.85 -11.27 -10.03
CA GLN A 203 4.95 -11.01 -10.96
C GLN A 203 6.33 -11.03 -10.28
N ILE A 204 6.53 -10.20 -9.24
CA ILE A 204 7.81 -10.11 -8.53
C ILE A 204 8.20 -11.46 -7.94
N ARG A 205 7.24 -12.17 -7.35
CA ARG A 205 7.46 -13.45 -6.67
C ARG A 205 7.94 -14.53 -7.63
N VAL A 206 7.32 -14.59 -8.81
CA VAL A 206 7.70 -15.50 -9.90
C VAL A 206 9.06 -15.12 -10.46
N HIS A 207 9.29 -13.84 -10.80
CA HIS A 207 10.57 -13.40 -11.37
C HIS A 207 11.76 -13.62 -10.43
N MET A 208 11.58 -13.46 -9.11
CA MET A 208 12.66 -13.75 -8.17
C MET A 208 12.92 -15.26 -8.06
N GLN A 209 11.89 -16.10 -8.19
CA GLN A 209 12.05 -17.54 -8.31
C GLN A 209 12.79 -17.92 -9.61
N ASP A 210 12.44 -17.31 -10.74
CA ASP A 210 13.08 -17.58 -12.05
C ASP A 210 14.58 -17.24 -12.04
N LEU A 211 14.98 -16.24 -11.24
CA LEU A 211 16.39 -15.91 -11.01
C LEU A 211 17.11 -16.87 -10.04
N GLY A 212 16.43 -17.87 -9.48
CA GLY A 212 17.00 -18.75 -8.46
C GLY A 212 17.09 -18.12 -7.05
N HIS A 213 16.53 -16.95 -6.86
CA HIS A 213 16.53 -16.20 -5.62
C HIS A 213 15.10 -15.92 -5.13
N PRO A 214 14.34 -16.94 -4.70
CA PRO A 214 12.96 -16.73 -4.29
C PRO A 214 12.89 -15.81 -3.06
N ILE A 215 11.76 -15.10 -2.94
CA ILE A 215 11.51 -14.22 -1.79
C ILE A 215 11.34 -15.08 -0.54
N ILE A 216 12.03 -14.73 0.55
CA ILE A 216 11.91 -15.44 1.81
C ILE A 216 10.50 -15.32 2.40
N GLY A 217 10.01 -16.38 3.03
CA GLY A 217 8.67 -16.45 3.58
C GLY A 217 7.58 -16.54 2.52
N ASP A 218 7.92 -16.80 1.26
CA ASP A 218 6.95 -17.08 0.21
C ASP A 218 6.54 -18.56 0.23
N GLY A 219 5.37 -18.85 0.82
CA GLY A 219 4.83 -20.24 0.91
C GLY A 219 4.34 -20.80 -0.42
N ARG A 220 4.53 -20.11 -1.56
CA ARG A 220 4.07 -20.59 -2.86
C ARG A 220 5.20 -20.69 -3.89
N TYR A 221 6.08 -19.71 -3.94
CA TYR A 221 7.20 -19.61 -4.89
C TYR A 221 8.55 -19.66 -4.17
N GLY A 222 8.56 -19.70 -2.83
CA GLY A 222 9.74 -19.76 -2.01
C GLY A 222 10.12 -21.17 -1.58
N LEU A 223 11.15 -21.22 -0.74
CA LEU A 223 11.58 -22.44 -0.04
C LEU A 223 10.89 -22.43 1.33
N GLU A 224 10.10 -23.46 1.65
CA GLU A 224 9.32 -23.56 2.90
C GLU A 224 10.20 -23.40 4.16
N GLU A 225 11.45 -23.84 4.09
CA GLU A 225 12.40 -23.86 5.21
C GLU A 225 12.99 -22.45 5.51
N ILE A 226 12.86 -21.48 4.60
CA ILE A 226 13.49 -20.15 4.74
C ILE A 226 12.45 -19.08 5.04
N ASN A 227 12.04 -18.99 6.29
CA ASN A 227 11.13 -17.95 6.76
C ASN A 227 11.57 -17.37 8.12
N PRO A 228 12.73 -16.71 8.21
CA PRO A 228 13.27 -16.21 9.48
C PRO A 228 12.49 -15.06 10.09
N ILE A 229 11.57 -14.43 9.33
CA ILE A 229 10.77 -13.27 9.77
C ILE A 229 9.27 -13.56 9.91
N GLY A 230 8.84 -14.80 9.63
CA GLY A 230 7.45 -15.24 9.78
C GLY A 230 6.46 -14.62 8.79
N ARG A 231 6.95 -14.07 7.65
CA ARG A 231 6.11 -13.44 6.62
C ARG A 231 6.80 -13.39 5.25
N LEU A 232 6.01 -13.17 4.21
CA LEU A 232 6.52 -12.78 2.88
C LEU A 232 7.33 -11.49 2.98
N ALA A 233 8.61 -11.55 2.60
CA ALA A 233 9.51 -10.40 2.63
C ALA A 233 9.36 -9.53 1.37
N LEU A 234 8.17 -9.02 1.12
CA LEU A 234 7.84 -8.13 0.00
C LEU A 234 7.03 -6.92 0.49
N HIS A 235 7.50 -5.71 0.12
CA HIS A 235 6.89 -4.47 0.56
C HIS A 235 6.92 -3.41 -0.55
N ALA A 236 5.75 -2.84 -0.89
CA ALA A 236 5.58 -1.74 -1.83
C ALA A 236 5.92 -0.41 -1.12
N PHE A 237 7.18 0.01 -1.16
CA PHE A 237 7.65 1.12 -0.34
C PHE A 237 7.49 2.49 -1.01
N LYS A 238 7.40 2.56 -2.36
CA LYS A 238 7.31 3.83 -3.09
C LYS A 238 6.21 3.81 -4.14
N LEU A 239 5.46 4.91 -4.19
CA LEU A 239 4.42 5.16 -5.18
C LEU A 239 4.47 6.62 -5.61
N CYS A 240 4.76 6.88 -6.90
CA CYS A 240 4.76 8.21 -7.50
C CYS A 240 3.74 8.25 -8.64
N PHE A 241 2.95 9.29 -8.70
CA PHE A 241 1.96 9.47 -9.76
C PHE A 241 1.61 10.95 -9.96
N ARG A 242 1.10 11.29 -11.13
CA ARG A 242 0.44 12.58 -11.34
C ARG A 242 -0.99 12.50 -10.84
N HIS A 243 -1.38 13.48 -10.02
CA HIS A 243 -2.75 13.51 -9.51
C HIS A 243 -3.75 13.61 -10.68
N PRO A 244 -4.74 12.69 -10.79
CA PRO A 244 -5.59 12.55 -11.99
C PRO A 244 -6.48 13.77 -12.27
N VAL A 245 -6.67 14.64 -11.30
CA VAL A 245 -7.50 15.85 -11.44
C VAL A 245 -6.65 17.12 -11.47
N THR A 246 -5.67 17.27 -10.58
CA THR A 246 -4.85 18.49 -10.48
C THR A 246 -3.61 18.46 -11.36
N GLY A 247 -3.14 17.28 -11.80
CA GLY A 247 -1.90 17.09 -12.55
C GLY A 247 -0.63 17.19 -11.70
N GLU A 248 -0.74 17.50 -10.41
CA GLU A 248 0.38 17.62 -9.47
C GLU A 248 1.13 16.30 -9.31
N LEU A 249 2.46 16.35 -9.25
CA LEU A 249 3.27 15.18 -8.97
C LEU A 249 3.19 14.81 -7.49
N MET A 250 2.60 13.67 -7.22
CA MET A 250 2.46 13.10 -5.88
C MET A 250 3.53 12.02 -5.68
N GLN A 251 4.21 12.06 -4.52
CA GLN A 251 5.23 11.07 -4.15
C GLN A 251 5.02 10.61 -2.72
N PHE A 252 4.89 9.31 -2.54
CA PHE A 252 4.75 8.66 -1.25
C PHE A 252 5.84 7.61 -1.09
N GLU A 253 6.43 7.57 0.10
CA GLU A 253 7.47 6.61 0.44
C GLU A 253 7.31 6.17 1.90
N THR A 254 7.47 4.87 2.15
CA THR A 254 7.49 4.29 3.49
C THR A 254 8.87 3.71 3.78
N PRO A 255 9.32 3.70 5.03
CA PRO A 255 10.58 3.04 5.37
C PRO A 255 10.51 1.54 5.08
N TYR A 256 11.64 0.93 4.74
CA TYR A 256 11.75 -0.52 4.65
C TYR A 256 11.39 -1.15 6.00
N PRO A 257 10.62 -2.26 6.01
CA PRO A 257 10.27 -2.96 7.25
C PRO A 257 11.49 -3.27 8.11
N GLY A 258 11.36 -3.01 9.42
CA GLY A 258 12.49 -3.18 10.35
C GLY A 258 13.01 -4.61 10.40
N GLU A 259 12.14 -5.59 10.26
CA GLU A 259 12.48 -7.02 10.21
C GLU A 259 13.32 -7.38 8.98
N PHE A 260 13.15 -6.68 7.83
CA PHE A 260 14.02 -6.89 6.65
C PHE A 260 15.43 -6.42 6.94
N LYS A 261 15.59 -5.24 7.56
CA LYS A 261 16.90 -4.66 7.88
C LYS A 261 17.67 -5.51 8.90
N LYS A 262 16.97 -6.11 9.87
CA LYS A 262 17.58 -6.93 10.93
C LYS A 262 18.33 -8.14 10.38
N LEU A 263 17.91 -8.72 9.26
CA LEU A 263 18.58 -9.86 8.63
C LEU A 263 20.01 -9.54 8.14
N PHE A 264 20.31 -8.25 7.95
CA PHE A 264 21.61 -7.76 7.45
C PHE A 264 22.47 -7.12 8.53
N LEU A 265 22.09 -7.21 9.79
CA LEU A 265 22.94 -6.82 10.91
C LEU A 265 23.99 -7.90 11.16
N LYS A 266 25.21 -7.49 11.53
CA LYS A 266 26.23 -8.44 11.98
C LYS A 266 25.71 -9.11 13.26
N LYS A 267 25.78 -10.42 13.29
CA LYS A 267 25.63 -11.19 14.53
C LYS A 267 26.80 -10.94 15.45
#